data_b6c98a983848d7c3452eb4a9304270ca
#
_entry.id   b6c98a983848d7c3452eb4a9304270ca
#
_cell.length_a   1.000
_cell.length_b   1.000
_cell.length_c   1.000
_cell.angle_alpha   90.00
_cell.angle_beta   90.00
_cell.angle_gamma   90.00
#
_symmetry.space_group_name_H-M   'P 1'
#
loop_
_entity.id
_entity.type
_entity.pdbx_description
1 polymer ?
#
loop_
_entity_poly.entity_id
_entity_poly.type
_entity_poly.pdbx_seq_one_letter_code
_entity_poly.pdbx_strand_id
1 'polypeptide(L)'
;MKDKKQQRPQGKQQRALAAGIAGGILGAIGGALIGASINGSNGVLTGAVIGGFVLGLAEAITDALRKPAQPKPLLHRILVAAFVGAALGALLGLVFPGINMIILGLILGTLSGAFGLGLMSLGLGLLIGITLGVMAEFYFPTMNAAIFGALVVFIYRVLSALIFQGREVVQFSAERVPASEIKYVVPFEANSKSVGADYFAELARTEEGSFKRNLPGIGIVETMESMRGPACDPDKVDPVIREFYEHTSRFTLSIVPVWKNRIKPLFWLFKRTIAQPMGQANLPFNTEEAQRGIVSYIDAIDFQCNDIIDLRGWVRAFKETGEAIYVGIYTTFRHENVGYVSVGFPLPDANFTATLLPYNHDGGNFILKSRNTGYPYPGHYLTARENGNLTVLKLPTFDEEIVVYVEEGQLKTDHSFYLAGLNFLTLYYTMEKAEGVD
;
A
#
# COMPACT_ATOMS: atom_id res chain seq x y z
N MET A 1 -30.53 12.26 -40.95
CA MET A 1 -30.11 10.87 -40.67
C MET A 1 -28.65 10.74 -41.08
N LYS A 2 -27.71 10.73 -40.13
CA LYS A 2 -26.29 10.48 -40.41
C LYS A 2 -26.06 8.96 -40.18
N ASP A 3 -25.66 8.29 -41.23
CA ASP A 3 -25.29 6.88 -41.21
C ASP A 3 -24.18 6.65 -40.15
N LYS A 4 -24.53 5.99 -39.06
CA LYS A 4 -23.55 5.33 -38.20
C LYS A 4 -22.99 4.15 -38.96
N LYS A 5 -21.85 4.29 -39.64
CA LYS A 5 -21.07 3.14 -40.13
C LYS A 5 -20.82 2.21 -38.95
N GLN A 6 -21.56 1.09 -38.92
CA GLN A 6 -21.27 -0.03 -38.04
C GLN A 6 -19.86 -0.53 -38.39
N GLN A 7 -18.88 -0.19 -37.52
CA GLN A 7 -17.58 -0.82 -37.59
C GLN A 7 -17.77 -2.34 -37.31
N ARG A 8 -17.59 -3.14 -38.35
CA ARG A 8 -17.55 -4.62 -38.18
C ARG A 8 -16.49 -4.95 -37.14
N PRO A 9 -16.77 -5.81 -36.14
CA PRO A 9 -15.77 -6.23 -35.17
C PRO A 9 -14.59 -6.86 -35.91
N GLN A 10 -13.41 -6.27 -35.78
CA GLN A 10 -12.18 -6.83 -36.35
C GLN A 10 -12.00 -8.26 -35.81
N GLY A 11 -11.76 -9.22 -36.71
CA GLY A 11 -11.52 -10.60 -36.31
C GLY A 11 -10.35 -10.71 -35.32
N LYS A 12 -10.40 -11.68 -34.42
CA LYS A 12 -9.36 -11.93 -33.39
C LYS A 12 -7.95 -11.93 -33.99
N GLN A 13 -7.79 -12.56 -35.17
CA GLN A 13 -6.52 -12.61 -35.88
C GLN A 13 -6.03 -11.24 -36.40
N GLN A 14 -6.94 -10.41 -36.91
CA GLN A 14 -6.57 -9.07 -37.39
C GLN A 14 -6.11 -8.16 -36.27
N ARG A 15 -6.72 -8.24 -35.07
CA ARG A 15 -6.29 -7.47 -33.89
C ARG A 15 -4.90 -7.92 -33.42
N ALA A 16 -4.68 -9.23 -33.29
CA ALA A 16 -3.40 -9.79 -32.87
C ALA A 16 -2.28 -9.40 -33.85
N LEU A 17 -2.57 -9.46 -35.16
CA LEU A 17 -1.61 -9.05 -36.18
C LEU A 17 -1.30 -7.54 -36.10
N ALA A 18 -2.31 -6.70 -35.97
CA ALA A 18 -2.11 -5.24 -35.82
C ALA A 18 -1.32 -4.89 -34.56
N ALA A 19 -1.62 -5.55 -33.43
CA ALA A 19 -0.88 -5.39 -32.18
C ALA A 19 0.58 -5.85 -32.33
N GLY A 20 0.80 -6.99 -32.99
CA GLY A 20 2.14 -7.51 -33.26
C GLY A 20 2.97 -6.58 -34.15
N ILE A 21 2.39 -6.01 -35.20
CA ILE A 21 3.08 -5.04 -36.07
C ILE A 21 3.43 -3.77 -35.29
N ALA A 22 2.47 -3.21 -34.55
CA ALA A 22 2.72 -2.01 -33.72
C ALA A 22 3.78 -2.25 -32.66
N GLY A 23 3.70 -3.39 -31.95
CA GLY A 23 4.71 -3.82 -30.98
C GLY A 23 6.07 -4.06 -31.62
N GLY A 24 6.09 -4.65 -32.82
CA GLY A 24 7.31 -4.87 -33.58
C GLY A 24 8.03 -3.58 -33.97
N ILE A 25 7.29 -2.58 -34.44
CA ILE A 25 7.85 -1.26 -34.75
C ILE A 25 8.41 -0.57 -33.49
N LEU A 26 7.60 -0.50 -32.43
CA LEU A 26 8.02 0.07 -31.15
C LEU A 26 9.24 -0.68 -30.58
N GLY A 27 9.21 -2.00 -30.65
CA GLY A 27 10.30 -2.87 -30.21
C GLY A 27 11.57 -2.66 -30.99
N ALA A 28 11.49 -2.49 -32.32
CA ALA A 28 12.65 -2.24 -33.16
C ALA A 28 13.29 -0.87 -32.85
N ILE A 29 12.49 0.18 -32.73
CA ILE A 29 12.99 1.52 -32.40
C ILE A 29 13.63 1.51 -30.99
N GLY A 30 12.91 1.05 -29.98
CA GLY A 30 13.41 1.00 -28.60
C GLY A 30 14.63 0.08 -28.46
N GLY A 31 14.59 -1.07 -29.11
CA GLY A 31 15.71 -2.02 -29.14
C GLY A 31 16.96 -1.46 -29.81
N ALA A 32 16.81 -0.69 -30.89
CA ALA A 32 17.92 0.01 -31.55
C ALA A 32 18.60 1.01 -30.59
N LEU A 33 17.82 1.81 -29.87
CA LEU A 33 18.32 2.77 -28.86
C LEU A 33 19.04 2.07 -27.72
N ILE A 34 18.45 1.00 -27.17
CA ILE A 34 19.05 0.21 -26.10
C ILE A 34 20.34 -0.44 -26.58
N GLY A 35 20.32 -1.05 -27.76
CA GLY A 35 21.51 -1.66 -28.39
C GLY A 35 22.63 -0.65 -28.64
N ALA A 36 22.29 0.53 -29.14
CA ALA A 36 23.25 1.64 -29.30
C ALA A 36 23.87 2.09 -27.96
N SER A 37 23.06 2.16 -26.90
CA SER A 37 23.53 2.55 -25.56
C SER A 37 24.46 1.51 -24.92
N ILE A 38 24.32 0.22 -25.28
CA ILE A 38 25.13 -0.87 -24.72
C ILE A 38 26.38 -1.13 -25.52
N ASN A 39 26.27 -1.16 -26.85
CA ASN A 39 27.36 -1.62 -27.77
C ASN A 39 27.62 -0.67 -28.95
N GLY A 40 27.27 0.61 -28.79
CA GLY A 40 27.46 1.61 -29.84
C GLY A 40 26.74 1.26 -31.14
N SER A 41 27.33 1.64 -32.27
CA SER A 41 26.77 1.39 -33.60
C SER A 41 26.55 -0.11 -33.91
N ASN A 42 27.39 -0.98 -33.35
CA ASN A 42 27.29 -2.43 -33.53
C ASN A 42 26.07 -3.05 -32.87
N GLY A 43 25.57 -2.40 -31.83
CA GLY A 43 24.35 -2.84 -31.09
C GLY A 43 23.03 -2.44 -31.75
N VAL A 44 23.04 -1.46 -32.65
CA VAL A 44 21.79 -0.88 -33.22
C VAL A 44 20.95 -1.93 -33.93
N LEU A 45 21.54 -2.63 -34.92
CA LEU A 45 20.83 -3.62 -35.72
C LEU A 45 20.36 -4.81 -34.87
N THR A 46 21.26 -5.35 -34.05
CA THR A 46 20.96 -6.48 -33.17
C THR A 46 19.83 -6.11 -32.17
N GLY A 47 19.93 -4.94 -31.57
CA GLY A 47 18.90 -4.44 -30.66
C GLY A 47 17.55 -4.23 -31.36
N ALA A 48 17.56 -3.67 -32.58
CA ALA A 48 16.35 -3.49 -33.37
C ALA A 48 15.66 -4.83 -33.70
N VAL A 49 16.40 -5.82 -34.14
CA VAL A 49 15.85 -7.13 -34.48
C VAL A 49 15.29 -7.85 -33.24
N ILE A 50 16.07 -7.90 -32.17
CA ILE A 50 15.64 -8.57 -30.93
C ILE A 50 14.43 -7.85 -30.32
N GLY A 51 14.50 -6.53 -30.17
CA GLY A 51 13.43 -5.74 -29.59
C GLY A 51 12.14 -5.81 -30.40
N GLY A 52 12.26 -5.71 -31.74
CA GLY A 52 11.12 -5.83 -32.66
C GLY A 52 10.46 -7.20 -32.59
N PHE A 53 11.25 -8.27 -32.59
CA PHE A 53 10.72 -9.64 -32.50
C PHE A 53 10.07 -9.90 -31.14
N VAL A 54 10.75 -9.60 -30.02
CA VAL A 54 10.25 -9.89 -28.67
C VAL A 54 8.99 -9.10 -28.36
N LEU A 55 8.99 -7.79 -28.58
CA LEU A 55 7.83 -6.96 -28.27
C LEU A 55 6.68 -7.21 -29.26
N GLY A 56 6.97 -7.41 -30.53
CA GLY A 56 5.95 -7.75 -31.53
C GLY A 56 5.25 -9.07 -31.21
N LEU A 57 6.01 -10.09 -30.85
CA LEU A 57 5.46 -11.39 -30.46
C LEU A 57 4.66 -11.28 -29.15
N ALA A 58 5.16 -10.59 -28.14
CA ALA A 58 4.48 -10.39 -26.86
C ALA A 58 3.13 -9.66 -27.04
N GLU A 59 3.09 -8.62 -27.87
CA GLU A 59 1.87 -7.88 -28.19
C GLU A 59 0.87 -8.73 -28.96
N ALA A 60 1.33 -9.48 -29.97
CA ALA A 60 0.47 -10.37 -30.75
C ALA A 60 -0.17 -11.47 -29.90
N ILE A 61 0.63 -12.15 -29.07
CA ILE A 61 0.16 -13.21 -28.17
C ILE A 61 -0.84 -12.65 -27.17
N THR A 62 -0.50 -11.54 -26.52
CA THR A 62 -1.35 -10.92 -25.50
C THR A 62 -2.72 -10.56 -26.10
N ASP A 63 -2.74 -9.93 -27.28
CA ASP A 63 -3.98 -9.54 -27.94
C ASP A 63 -4.77 -10.73 -28.49
N ALA A 64 -4.10 -11.80 -28.91
CA ALA A 64 -4.72 -13.05 -29.30
C ALA A 64 -5.40 -13.79 -28.13
N LEU A 65 -4.86 -13.70 -26.92
CA LEU A 65 -5.37 -14.42 -25.76
C LEU A 65 -6.46 -13.65 -25.00
N ARG A 66 -6.45 -12.32 -25.00
CA ARG A 66 -7.40 -11.51 -24.25
C ARG A 66 -8.76 -11.37 -24.93
N LYS A 67 -9.81 -11.14 -24.13
CA LYS A 67 -11.13 -10.72 -24.63
C LYS A 67 -11.08 -9.24 -25.05
N PRO A 68 -11.85 -8.84 -26.12
CA PRO A 68 -11.79 -7.47 -26.67
C PRO A 68 -11.99 -6.33 -25.66
N ALA A 69 -12.89 -6.51 -24.70
CA ALA A 69 -13.24 -5.49 -23.70
C ALA A 69 -12.31 -5.50 -22.47
N GLN A 70 -11.40 -6.47 -22.34
CA GLN A 70 -10.52 -6.55 -21.19
C GLN A 70 -9.24 -5.75 -21.41
N PRO A 71 -8.71 -5.06 -20.38
CA PRO A 71 -7.38 -4.45 -20.43
C PRO A 71 -6.31 -5.52 -20.64
N LYS A 72 -5.13 -5.13 -21.11
CA LYS A 72 -3.97 -6.04 -21.18
C LYS A 72 -3.56 -6.44 -19.77
N PRO A 73 -3.05 -7.67 -19.57
CA PRO A 73 -2.59 -8.13 -18.25
C PRO A 73 -1.62 -7.15 -17.60
N LEU A 74 -1.72 -6.95 -16.28
CA LEU A 74 -0.91 -5.97 -15.57
C LEU A 74 0.59 -6.24 -15.75
N LEU A 75 1.04 -7.49 -15.66
CA LEU A 75 2.43 -7.87 -15.88
C LEU A 75 2.92 -7.45 -17.28
N HIS A 76 2.12 -7.68 -18.33
CA HIS A 76 2.43 -7.24 -19.67
C HIS A 76 2.61 -5.71 -19.74
N ARG A 77 1.68 -4.94 -19.13
CA ARG A 77 1.76 -3.47 -19.07
C ARG A 77 2.99 -2.97 -18.32
N ILE A 78 3.38 -3.63 -17.23
CA ILE A 78 4.59 -3.31 -16.46
C ILE A 78 5.85 -3.56 -17.31
N LEU A 79 5.95 -4.72 -17.96
CA LEU A 79 7.13 -5.08 -18.76
C LEU A 79 7.29 -4.20 -20.00
N VAL A 80 6.20 -3.90 -20.71
CA VAL A 80 6.23 -2.97 -21.85
C VAL A 80 6.63 -1.57 -21.39
N ALA A 81 6.11 -1.10 -20.26
CA ALA A 81 6.50 0.21 -19.73
C ALA A 81 7.98 0.23 -19.31
N ALA A 82 8.51 -0.83 -18.69
CA ALA A 82 9.93 -0.94 -18.37
C ALA A 82 10.82 -0.92 -19.62
N PHE A 83 10.38 -1.59 -20.68
CA PHE A 83 11.07 -1.53 -21.98
C PHE A 83 11.09 -0.10 -22.56
N VAL A 84 9.95 0.62 -22.49
CA VAL A 84 9.89 2.03 -22.89
C VAL A 84 10.81 2.89 -22.01
N GLY A 85 10.84 2.63 -20.71
CA GLY A 85 11.77 3.27 -19.78
C GLY A 85 13.23 3.04 -20.14
N ALA A 86 13.59 1.81 -20.54
CA ALA A 86 14.92 1.50 -21.06
C ALA A 86 15.26 2.29 -22.32
N ALA A 87 14.34 2.35 -23.27
CA ALA A 87 14.52 3.10 -24.52
C ALA A 87 14.68 4.61 -24.27
N LEU A 88 13.88 5.19 -23.37
CA LEU A 88 13.99 6.60 -22.98
C LEU A 88 15.31 6.88 -22.23
N GLY A 89 15.69 6.01 -21.31
CA GLY A 89 16.99 6.11 -20.62
C GLY A 89 18.16 6.03 -21.59
N ALA A 90 18.11 5.08 -22.56
CA ALA A 90 19.08 4.97 -23.62
C ALA A 90 19.17 6.24 -24.46
N LEU A 91 18.02 6.77 -24.90
CA LEU A 91 17.95 8.00 -25.68
C LEU A 91 18.59 9.17 -24.94
N LEU A 92 18.19 9.39 -23.67
CA LEU A 92 18.74 10.48 -22.87
C LEU A 92 20.24 10.31 -22.60
N GLY A 93 20.71 9.09 -22.35
CA GLY A 93 22.14 8.81 -22.16
C GLY A 93 22.98 8.99 -23.45
N LEU A 94 22.41 8.73 -24.62
CA LEU A 94 23.04 8.97 -25.92
C LEU A 94 23.08 10.45 -26.30
N VAL A 95 21.99 11.18 -25.99
CA VAL A 95 21.89 12.64 -26.29
C VAL A 95 22.72 13.45 -25.30
N PHE A 96 22.79 13.02 -24.05
CA PHE A 96 23.52 13.70 -22.97
C PHE A 96 24.56 12.73 -22.35
N PRO A 97 25.70 12.48 -23.00
CA PRO A 97 26.73 11.59 -22.47
C PRO A 97 27.21 12.05 -21.09
N GLY A 98 27.21 11.14 -20.12
CA GLY A 98 27.57 11.46 -18.75
C GLY A 98 26.48 12.15 -17.94
N ILE A 99 25.21 12.07 -18.37
CA ILE A 99 24.08 12.60 -17.59
C ILE A 99 24.10 12.04 -16.16
N ASN A 100 23.99 12.95 -15.18
CA ASN A 100 23.90 12.56 -13.78
C ASN A 100 22.64 11.72 -13.50
N MET A 101 22.77 10.62 -12.76
CA MET A 101 21.68 9.68 -12.53
C MET A 101 20.53 10.28 -11.73
N ILE A 102 20.79 11.29 -10.90
CA ILE A 102 19.73 12.00 -10.15
C ILE A 102 18.85 12.79 -11.13
N ILE A 103 19.48 13.49 -12.10
CA ILE A 103 18.78 14.24 -13.13
C ILE A 103 17.99 13.30 -14.03
N LEU A 104 18.59 12.20 -14.46
CA LEU A 104 17.94 11.19 -15.28
C LEU A 104 16.74 10.57 -14.53
N GLY A 105 16.91 10.25 -13.25
CA GLY A 105 15.85 9.73 -12.40
C GLY A 105 14.72 10.72 -12.23
N LEU A 106 15.03 11.98 -11.99
CA LEU A 106 14.03 13.06 -11.90
C LEU A 106 13.20 13.17 -13.20
N ILE A 107 13.84 13.16 -14.35
CA ILE A 107 13.15 13.23 -15.66
C ILE A 107 12.24 12.01 -15.85
N LEU A 108 12.78 10.81 -15.72
CA LEU A 108 12.05 9.57 -15.97
C LEU A 108 10.92 9.35 -14.94
N GLY A 109 11.17 9.69 -13.66
CA GLY A 109 10.18 9.63 -12.62
C GLY A 109 9.03 10.62 -12.85
N THR A 110 9.35 11.86 -13.22
CA THR A 110 8.36 12.89 -13.57
C THR A 110 7.50 12.45 -14.75
N LEU A 111 8.11 11.98 -15.83
CA LEU A 111 7.39 11.49 -17.02
C LEU A 111 6.48 10.32 -16.63
N SER A 112 6.99 9.33 -15.91
CA SER A 112 6.21 8.17 -15.47
C SER A 112 5.00 8.58 -14.63
N GLY A 113 5.20 9.52 -13.70
CA GLY A 113 4.14 10.03 -12.83
C GLY A 113 3.11 10.87 -13.57
N ALA A 114 3.54 11.71 -14.53
CA ALA A 114 2.65 12.54 -15.32
C ALA A 114 1.68 11.71 -16.17
N PHE A 115 2.12 10.59 -16.73
CA PHE A 115 1.24 9.66 -17.45
C PHE A 115 0.17 8.98 -16.58
N GLY A 116 0.31 8.99 -15.25
CA GLY A 116 -0.70 8.50 -14.34
C GLY A 116 -1.86 9.46 -14.08
N LEU A 117 -1.82 10.68 -14.65
CA LEU A 117 -2.89 11.69 -14.63
C LEU A 117 -3.39 12.08 -13.22
N GLY A 118 -2.47 12.34 -12.29
CA GLY A 118 -2.84 12.83 -10.97
C GLY A 118 -1.65 13.26 -10.12
N LEU A 119 -1.91 14.14 -9.15
CA LEU A 119 -0.86 14.67 -8.25
C LEU A 119 -0.17 13.55 -7.45
N MET A 120 -0.93 12.57 -6.96
CA MET A 120 -0.40 11.41 -6.25
C MET A 120 0.54 10.57 -7.14
N SER A 121 0.13 10.35 -8.39
CA SER A 121 0.94 9.60 -9.36
C SER A 121 2.23 10.35 -9.71
N LEU A 122 2.15 11.67 -9.89
CA LEU A 122 3.32 12.52 -10.13
C LEU A 122 4.28 12.49 -8.93
N GLY A 123 3.75 12.62 -7.72
CA GLY A 123 4.54 12.55 -6.49
C GLY A 123 5.24 11.21 -6.30
N LEU A 124 4.55 10.10 -6.60
CA LEU A 124 5.16 8.77 -6.58
C LEU A 124 6.29 8.64 -7.60
N GLY A 125 6.08 9.15 -8.82
CA GLY A 125 7.11 9.13 -9.86
C GLY A 125 8.35 9.93 -9.46
N LEU A 126 8.16 11.16 -8.95
CA LEU A 126 9.25 11.98 -8.42
C LEU A 126 10.00 11.28 -7.28
N LEU A 127 9.28 10.72 -6.32
CA LEU A 127 9.85 10.01 -5.19
C LEU A 127 10.77 8.88 -5.65
N ILE A 128 10.28 8.04 -6.55
CA ILE A 128 11.04 6.89 -7.07
C ILE A 128 12.24 7.37 -7.90
N GLY A 129 12.01 8.31 -8.80
CA GLY A 129 13.07 8.82 -9.68
C GLY A 129 14.24 9.43 -8.89
N ILE A 130 13.96 10.28 -7.90
CA ILE A 130 14.97 10.89 -7.04
C ILE A 130 15.69 9.82 -6.20
N THR A 131 14.93 8.92 -5.57
CA THR A 131 15.51 7.88 -4.71
C THR A 131 16.47 6.97 -5.48
N LEU A 132 16.00 6.44 -6.60
CA LEU A 132 16.84 5.57 -7.43
C LEU A 132 17.99 6.33 -8.07
N GLY A 133 17.77 7.61 -8.44
CA GLY A 133 18.84 8.45 -8.99
C GLY A 133 19.96 8.67 -7.98
N VAL A 134 19.63 9.00 -6.73
CA VAL A 134 20.61 9.13 -5.65
C VAL A 134 21.32 7.79 -5.40
N MET A 135 20.58 6.70 -5.31
CA MET A 135 21.19 5.37 -5.12
C MET A 135 22.13 5.00 -6.27
N ALA A 136 21.72 5.23 -7.52
CA ALA A 136 22.55 4.93 -8.67
C ALA A 136 23.83 5.77 -8.71
N GLU A 137 23.73 7.09 -8.46
CA GLU A 137 24.86 7.99 -8.48
C GLU A 137 25.94 7.59 -7.46
N PHE A 138 25.53 7.21 -6.23
CA PHE A 138 26.48 6.91 -5.15
C PHE A 138 26.97 5.46 -5.11
N TYR A 139 26.13 4.50 -5.48
CA TYR A 139 26.47 3.07 -5.35
C TYR A 139 26.75 2.38 -6.68
N PHE A 140 26.28 2.94 -7.80
CA PHE A 140 26.39 2.33 -9.13
C PHE A 140 26.76 3.37 -10.19
N PRO A 141 27.89 4.12 -10.04
CA PRO A 141 28.24 5.26 -10.91
C PRO A 141 28.48 4.86 -12.37
N THR A 142 28.68 3.57 -12.66
CA THR A 142 28.87 3.04 -14.02
C THR A 142 27.60 2.44 -14.61
N MET A 143 26.43 2.61 -13.95
CA MET A 143 25.18 2.05 -14.44
C MET A 143 24.83 2.63 -15.80
N ASN A 144 24.46 1.74 -16.74
CA ASN A 144 24.00 2.17 -18.06
C ASN A 144 22.65 2.86 -17.98
N ALA A 145 22.49 3.99 -18.66
CA ALA A 145 21.27 4.80 -18.62
C ALA A 145 20.00 4.05 -19.08
N ALA A 146 20.13 3.08 -20.01
CA ALA A 146 19.01 2.23 -20.41
C ALA A 146 18.55 1.31 -19.27
N ILE A 147 19.49 0.66 -18.58
CA ILE A 147 19.18 -0.22 -17.44
C ILE A 147 18.54 0.59 -16.31
N PHE A 148 19.10 1.76 -16.02
CA PHE A 148 18.54 2.68 -15.04
C PHE A 148 17.12 3.12 -15.40
N GLY A 149 16.87 3.48 -16.66
CA GLY A 149 15.54 3.87 -17.13
C GLY A 149 14.52 2.74 -17.03
N ALA A 150 14.92 1.51 -17.36
CA ALA A 150 14.09 0.32 -17.14
C ALA A 150 13.70 0.18 -15.66
N LEU A 151 14.68 0.30 -14.76
CA LEU A 151 14.49 0.13 -13.32
C LEU A 151 13.55 1.18 -12.72
N VAL A 152 13.75 2.47 -13.06
CA VAL A 152 12.88 3.57 -12.58
C VAL A 152 11.43 3.32 -13.00
N VAL A 153 11.18 3.02 -14.28
CA VAL A 153 9.82 2.84 -14.78
C VAL A 153 9.21 1.54 -14.26
N PHE A 154 9.98 0.46 -14.15
CA PHE A 154 9.51 -0.80 -13.58
C PHE A 154 9.06 -0.63 -12.13
N ILE A 155 9.91 -0.05 -11.27
CA ILE A 155 9.58 0.16 -9.85
C ILE A 155 8.40 1.11 -9.72
N TYR A 156 8.35 2.20 -10.51
CA TYR A 156 7.20 3.08 -10.53
C TYR A 156 5.91 2.33 -10.87
N ARG A 157 5.91 1.50 -11.91
CA ARG A 157 4.72 0.75 -12.33
C ARG A 157 4.27 -0.29 -11.30
N VAL A 158 5.21 -0.97 -10.66
CA VAL A 158 4.91 -1.92 -9.58
C VAL A 158 4.29 -1.20 -8.37
N LEU A 159 4.94 -0.15 -7.87
CA LEU A 159 4.44 0.59 -6.71
C LEU A 159 3.14 1.35 -7.02
N SER A 160 3.02 1.93 -8.22
CA SER A 160 1.77 2.55 -8.68
C SER A 160 0.62 1.54 -8.75
N ALA A 161 0.90 0.30 -9.18
CA ALA A 161 -0.11 -0.74 -9.19
C ALA A 161 -0.51 -1.15 -7.77
N LEU A 162 0.45 -1.32 -6.86
CA LEU A 162 0.18 -1.65 -5.45
C LEU A 162 -0.66 -0.59 -4.74
N ILE A 163 -0.40 0.69 -5.00
CA ILE A 163 -1.04 1.81 -4.32
C ILE A 163 -2.39 2.18 -4.95
N PHE A 164 -2.46 2.21 -6.30
CA PHE A 164 -3.62 2.75 -7.02
C PHE A 164 -4.44 1.72 -7.79
N GLN A 165 -3.95 0.49 -7.90
CA GLN A 165 -4.58 -0.61 -8.65
C GLN A 165 -4.53 -1.90 -7.83
N GLY A 166 -4.74 -1.79 -6.53
CA GLY A 166 -4.65 -2.91 -5.59
C GLY A 166 -5.51 -4.10 -6.03
N ARG A 167 -6.72 -3.86 -6.52
CA ARG A 167 -7.60 -4.91 -7.05
C ARG A 167 -6.95 -5.70 -8.19
N GLU A 168 -6.27 -5.03 -9.13
CA GLU A 168 -5.59 -5.72 -10.24
C GLU A 168 -4.38 -6.51 -9.76
N VAL A 169 -3.62 -5.98 -8.80
CA VAL A 169 -2.45 -6.66 -8.22
C VAL A 169 -2.88 -7.91 -7.48
N VAL A 170 -3.91 -7.80 -6.66
CA VAL A 170 -4.41 -8.93 -5.87
C VAL A 170 -4.97 -10.03 -6.77
N GLN A 171 -5.55 -9.70 -7.91
CA GLN A 171 -6.04 -10.68 -8.89
C GLN A 171 -4.93 -11.54 -9.52
N PHE A 172 -3.65 -11.18 -9.37
CA PHE A 172 -2.53 -12.09 -9.68
C PHE A 172 -2.38 -13.24 -8.67
N SER A 173 -2.90 -13.11 -7.46
CA SER A 173 -2.94 -14.21 -6.52
C SER A 173 -3.87 -15.30 -7.07
N ALA A 174 -3.41 -16.53 -7.12
CA ALA A 174 -4.08 -17.61 -7.83
C ALA A 174 -5.39 -18.07 -7.20
N GLU A 175 -5.65 -17.77 -5.93
CA GLU A 175 -6.80 -18.28 -5.19
C GLU A 175 -7.81 -17.17 -4.88
N ARG A 176 -9.02 -17.36 -5.38
CA ARG A 176 -10.21 -16.62 -4.96
C ARG A 176 -10.99 -17.52 -4.02
N VAL A 177 -11.12 -17.07 -2.79
CA VAL A 177 -11.78 -17.82 -1.73
C VAL A 177 -13.01 -17.03 -1.29
N PRO A 178 -14.14 -17.67 -0.93
CA PRO A 178 -15.26 -16.99 -0.32
C PRO A 178 -14.80 -16.14 0.87
N ALA A 179 -15.26 -14.89 0.95
CA ALA A 179 -14.82 -13.97 2.00
C ALA A 179 -15.10 -14.50 3.41
N SER A 180 -16.11 -15.36 3.56
CA SER A 180 -16.45 -16.02 4.84
C SER A 180 -15.40 -17.03 5.33
N GLU A 181 -14.54 -17.53 4.44
CA GLU A 181 -13.52 -18.53 4.78
C GLU A 181 -12.22 -17.89 5.25
N ILE A 182 -11.97 -16.60 4.93
CA ILE A 182 -10.75 -15.90 5.28
C ILE A 182 -11.02 -14.94 6.44
N LYS A 183 -10.55 -15.27 7.63
CA LYS A 183 -10.78 -14.48 8.86
C LYS A 183 -9.59 -13.65 9.30
N TYR A 184 -8.40 -13.89 8.72
CA TYR A 184 -7.16 -13.23 9.14
C TYR A 184 -6.87 -11.91 8.42
N VAL A 185 -7.78 -11.43 7.58
CA VAL A 185 -7.70 -10.12 6.93
C VAL A 185 -9.04 -9.39 7.01
N VAL A 186 -8.99 -8.08 6.82
CA VAL A 186 -10.19 -7.22 6.84
C VAL A 186 -10.66 -7.00 5.40
N PRO A 187 -11.90 -7.39 5.04
CA PRO A 187 -12.37 -7.39 3.64
C PRO A 187 -13.03 -6.08 3.20
N PHE A 188 -12.80 -4.95 3.88
CA PHE A 188 -13.47 -3.68 3.59
C PHE A 188 -12.54 -2.70 2.91
N GLU A 189 -12.86 -2.29 1.70
CA GLU A 189 -12.14 -1.34 0.86
C GLU A 189 -12.83 0.03 0.84
N ALA A 190 -12.14 1.07 0.37
CA ALA A 190 -12.76 2.37 0.15
C ALA A 190 -13.27 2.46 -1.29
N ASN A 191 -14.51 2.92 -1.43
CA ASN A 191 -15.15 3.12 -2.74
C ASN A 191 -14.74 4.45 -3.40
N SER A 192 -14.01 5.31 -2.67
CA SER A 192 -13.53 6.60 -3.13
C SER A 192 -12.00 6.63 -3.26
N LYS A 193 -11.48 7.64 -3.97
CA LYS A 193 -10.02 7.84 -4.12
C LYS A 193 -9.33 8.33 -2.84
N SER A 194 -10.10 8.70 -1.83
CA SER A 194 -9.59 9.11 -0.52
C SER A 194 -10.40 8.47 0.59
N VAL A 195 -9.74 8.13 1.67
CA VAL A 195 -10.33 7.62 2.90
C VAL A 195 -10.43 8.81 3.87
N GLY A 196 -11.62 9.28 4.15
CA GLY A 196 -11.84 10.40 5.08
C GLY A 196 -12.16 9.92 6.49
N ALA A 197 -12.25 10.85 7.43
CA ALA A 197 -12.74 10.58 8.79
C ALA A 197 -14.21 10.07 8.81
N ASP A 198 -14.94 10.23 7.71
CA ASP A 198 -16.32 9.76 7.54
C ASP A 198 -16.43 8.36 6.91
N TYR A 199 -15.31 7.68 6.72
CA TYR A 199 -15.27 6.35 6.09
C TYR A 199 -16.26 5.36 6.70
N PHE A 200 -16.35 5.27 8.03
CA PHE A 200 -17.25 4.32 8.69
C PHE A 200 -18.73 4.64 8.46
N ALA A 201 -19.09 5.92 8.37
CA ALA A 201 -20.45 6.33 8.03
C ALA A 201 -20.80 5.97 6.57
N GLU A 202 -19.83 6.08 5.66
CA GLU A 202 -20.01 5.66 4.27
C GLU A 202 -20.10 4.14 4.15
N LEU A 203 -19.25 3.39 4.87
CA LEU A 203 -19.27 1.93 4.89
C LEU A 203 -20.62 1.42 5.42
N ALA A 204 -21.09 1.94 6.56
CA ALA A 204 -22.39 1.55 7.12
C ALA A 204 -23.53 1.80 6.14
N ARG A 205 -23.52 2.94 5.43
CA ARG A 205 -24.53 3.24 4.40
C ARG A 205 -24.47 2.26 3.23
N THR A 206 -23.26 1.88 2.80
CA THR A 206 -23.06 0.96 1.66
C THR A 206 -23.48 -0.46 2.00
N GLU A 207 -23.22 -0.90 3.23
CA GLU A 207 -23.56 -2.24 3.72
C GLU A 207 -24.95 -2.27 4.42
N GLU A 208 -25.73 -1.17 4.34
CA GLU A 208 -27.08 -1.03 4.93
C GLU A 208 -27.14 -1.23 6.46
N GLY A 209 -26.03 -0.93 7.15
CA GLY A 209 -25.89 -1.05 8.61
C GLY A 209 -26.19 0.23 9.38
N SER A 210 -26.33 0.09 10.71
CA SER A 210 -26.43 1.20 11.66
C SER A 210 -25.04 1.72 12.04
N PHE A 211 -24.87 3.04 12.10
CA PHE A 211 -23.61 3.73 12.41
C PHE A 211 -23.72 4.51 13.72
N LYS A 212 -22.74 4.33 14.60
CA LYS A 212 -22.60 5.10 15.84
C LYS A 212 -21.21 5.74 15.89
N ARG A 213 -21.16 7.09 15.79
CA ARG A 213 -19.89 7.85 15.84
C ARG A 213 -19.44 8.04 17.28
N ASN A 214 -18.13 7.90 17.52
CA ASN A 214 -17.49 8.17 18.81
C ASN A 214 -18.24 7.54 19.99
N LEU A 215 -18.50 6.25 19.91
CA LEU A 215 -19.28 5.55 20.91
C LEU A 215 -18.50 5.49 22.23
N PRO A 216 -19.05 6.07 23.32
CA PRO A 216 -18.33 6.12 24.59
C PRO A 216 -18.19 4.74 25.24
N GLY A 217 -17.10 4.54 25.98
CA GLY A 217 -16.87 3.32 26.78
C GLY A 217 -16.49 2.09 26.01
N ILE A 218 -16.32 2.15 24.67
CA ILE A 218 -15.88 1.00 23.86
C ILE A 218 -14.39 1.06 23.53
N GLY A 219 -13.81 -0.11 23.27
CA GLY A 219 -12.43 -0.27 22.82
C GLY A 219 -12.30 -0.76 21.39
N ILE A 220 -11.06 -0.84 20.97
CA ILE A 220 -10.69 -1.42 19.65
C ILE A 220 -10.94 -2.92 19.59
N VAL A 221 -11.04 -3.58 20.73
CA VAL A 221 -11.53 -4.97 20.86
C VAL A 221 -12.68 -5.00 21.86
N GLU A 222 -13.51 -6.03 21.78
CA GLU A 222 -14.57 -6.23 22.75
C GLU A 222 -14.02 -6.70 24.10
N THR A 223 -13.13 -7.69 24.03
CA THR A 223 -12.40 -8.23 25.17
C THR A 223 -11.05 -8.78 24.74
N MET A 224 -10.05 -8.63 25.59
CA MET A 224 -8.72 -9.23 25.36
C MET A 224 -8.75 -10.76 25.41
N GLU A 225 -9.82 -11.38 25.91
CA GLU A 225 -9.98 -12.85 25.85
C GLU A 225 -9.96 -13.39 24.42
N SER A 226 -10.37 -12.61 23.44
CA SER A 226 -10.27 -12.97 22.02
C SER A 226 -8.83 -13.18 21.55
N MET A 227 -7.85 -12.62 22.27
CA MET A 227 -6.41 -12.72 21.99
C MET A 227 -5.73 -13.86 22.75
N ARG A 228 -6.43 -14.58 23.63
CA ARG A 228 -5.85 -15.66 24.44
C ARG A 228 -5.26 -16.76 23.56
N GLY A 229 -4.06 -17.21 23.91
CA GLY A 229 -3.36 -18.27 23.23
C GLY A 229 -2.08 -18.72 23.95
N PRO A 230 -1.30 -19.62 23.38
CA PRO A 230 -0.05 -20.09 24.01
C PRO A 230 0.98 -18.98 24.28
N ALA A 231 0.97 -17.93 23.45
CA ALA A 231 1.88 -16.79 23.56
C ALA A 231 1.30 -15.63 24.38
N CYS A 232 -0.02 -15.59 24.60
CA CYS A 232 -0.71 -14.51 25.29
C CYS A 232 -1.77 -15.03 26.24
N ASP A 233 -1.62 -14.70 27.51
CA ASP A 233 -2.59 -14.89 28.57
C ASP A 233 -3.06 -13.50 29.02
N PRO A 234 -4.30 -13.05 28.71
CA PRO A 234 -4.81 -11.74 29.08
C PRO A 234 -4.82 -11.46 30.58
N ASP A 235 -4.86 -12.49 31.41
CA ASP A 235 -4.84 -12.35 32.88
C ASP A 235 -3.45 -11.91 33.42
N LYS A 236 -2.41 -12.00 32.59
CA LYS A 236 -1.05 -11.56 32.91
C LYS A 236 -0.72 -10.16 32.35
N VAL A 237 -1.64 -9.56 31.62
CA VAL A 237 -1.47 -8.20 31.07
C VAL A 237 -1.84 -7.20 32.15
N ASP A 238 -1.08 -6.10 32.24
CA ASP A 238 -1.35 -5.02 33.17
C ASP A 238 -2.81 -4.51 32.99
N PRO A 239 -3.56 -4.32 34.10
CA PRO A 239 -4.96 -3.90 34.04
C PRO A 239 -5.19 -2.61 33.25
N VAL A 240 -4.26 -1.64 33.28
CA VAL A 240 -4.36 -0.40 32.52
C VAL A 240 -4.23 -0.65 31.01
N ILE A 241 -3.34 -1.58 30.61
CA ILE A 241 -3.23 -2.00 29.21
C ILE A 241 -4.51 -2.69 28.77
N ARG A 242 -5.05 -3.59 29.60
CA ARG A 242 -6.31 -4.28 29.31
C ARG A 242 -7.47 -3.26 29.16
N GLU A 243 -7.58 -2.31 30.08
CA GLU A 243 -8.59 -1.24 30.01
C GLU A 243 -8.46 -0.42 28.73
N PHE A 244 -7.23 -0.11 28.31
CA PHE A 244 -7.00 0.61 27.06
C PHE A 244 -7.53 -0.14 25.82
N TYR A 245 -7.31 -1.44 25.72
CA TYR A 245 -7.78 -2.22 24.58
C TYR A 245 -9.30 -2.41 24.58
N GLU A 246 -9.89 -2.64 25.77
CA GLU A 246 -11.32 -2.91 25.92
C GLU A 246 -12.16 -1.61 25.99
N HIS A 247 -11.53 -0.46 26.34
CA HIS A 247 -12.17 0.85 26.52
C HIS A 247 -11.34 2.00 25.94
N THR A 248 -10.79 1.84 24.74
CA THR A 248 -9.89 2.81 24.08
C THR A 248 -10.48 4.23 24.04
N SER A 249 -11.82 4.38 23.91
CA SER A 249 -12.49 5.67 23.86
C SER A 249 -12.36 6.49 25.14
N ARG A 250 -11.91 5.89 26.26
CA ARG A 250 -11.62 6.57 27.52
C ARG A 250 -10.24 7.23 27.56
N PHE A 251 -9.43 7.03 26.53
CA PHE A 251 -8.04 7.50 26.50
C PHE A 251 -7.85 8.53 25.41
N THR A 252 -7.08 9.56 25.74
CA THR A 252 -6.44 10.44 24.75
C THR A 252 -5.07 9.93 24.44
N LEU A 253 -4.54 10.27 23.26
CA LEU A 253 -3.19 9.86 22.86
C LEU A 253 -2.40 11.00 22.26
N SER A 254 -1.11 11.01 22.54
CA SER A 254 -0.12 11.81 21.84
C SER A 254 0.81 10.90 21.05
N ILE A 255 1.37 11.40 19.94
CA ILE A 255 2.23 10.64 19.04
C ILE A 255 3.52 11.44 18.80
N VAL A 256 4.66 10.80 19.01
CA VAL A 256 5.96 11.34 18.63
C VAL A 256 6.59 10.44 17.58
N PRO A 257 6.63 10.86 16.29
CA PRO A 257 7.24 10.09 15.23
C PRO A 257 8.75 10.25 15.20
N VAL A 258 9.47 9.14 15.21
CA VAL A 258 10.93 9.11 15.06
C VAL A 258 11.30 8.41 13.76
N TRP A 259 11.61 9.21 12.76
CA TRP A 259 12.02 8.76 11.44
C TRP A 259 13.54 8.60 11.38
N LYS A 260 14.03 7.57 10.71
CA LYS A 260 15.44 7.50 10.35
C LYS A 260 15.79 8.67 9.40
N ASN A 261 16.85 9.42 9.71
CA ASN A 261 17.17 10.71 9.04
C ASN A 261 17.23 10.61 7.51
N ARG A 262 17.76 9.51 6.96
CA ARG A 262 17.87 9.30 5.51
C ARG A 262 16.51 9.15 4.81
N ILE A 263 15.45 8.79 5.54
CA ILE A 263 14.11 8.53 5.00
C ILE A 263 13.20 9.75 5.13
N LYS A 264 13.52 10.70 6.02
CA LYS A 264 12.71 11.91 6.24
C LYS A 264 12.31 12.66 4.96
N PRO A 265 13.22 12.99 4.02
CA PRO A 265 12.83 13.72 2.80
C PRO A 265 11.86 12.92 1.93
N LEU A 266 12.06 11.59 1.85
CA LEU A 266 11.21 10.70 1.08
C LEU A 266 9.82 10.61 1.70
N PHE A 267 9.75 10.52 3.04
CA PHE A 267 8.46 10.52 3.73
C PHE A 267 7.73 11.85 3.59
N TRP A 268 8.42 12.99 3.65
CA TRP A 268 7.81 14.30 3.41
C TRP A 268 7.13 14.35 2.03
N LEU A 269 7.82 13.89 0.99
CA LEU A 269 7.27 13.83 -0.35
C LEU A 269 6.08 12.85 -0.44
N PHE A 270 6.21 11.64 0.11
CA PHE A 270 5.14 10.65 0.20
C PHE A 270 3.91 11.21 0.93
N LYS A 271 4.11 11.85 2.08
CA LYS A 271 3.05 12.45 2.86
C LYS A 271 2.27 13.48 2.05
N ARG A 272 2.96 14.44 1.43
CA ARG A 272 2.32 15.54 0.67
C ARG A 272 1.60 15.07 -0.58
N THR A 273 2.11 14.05 -1.24
CA THR A 273 1.63 13.64 -2.56
C THR A 273 0.72 12.42 -2.53
N ILE A 274 0.81 11.57 -1.51
CA ILE A 274 0.08 10.31 -1.44
C ILE A 274 -0.73 10.22 -0.15
N ALA A 275 -0.09 10.23 1.02
CA ALA A 275 -0.75 9.91 2.28
C ALA A 275 -1.82 10.94 2.66
N GLN A 276 -1.51 12.23 2.61
CA GLN A 276 -2.46 13.30 2.91
C GLN A 276 -3.64 13.33 1.93
N PRO A 277 -3.46 13.33 0.58
CA PRO A 277 -4.58 13.27 -0.35
C PRO A 277 -5.42 12.00 -0.25
N MET A 278 -4.81 10.87 0.12
CA MET A 278 -5.50 9.60 0.30
C MET A 278 -6.23 9.51 1.65
N GLY A 279 -5.82 10.29 2.66
CA GLY A 279 -6.38 10.24 4.01
C GLY A 279 -6.00 8.96 4.79
N GLN A 280 -4.85 8.35 4.44
CA GLN A 280 -4.28 7.20 5.14
C GLN A 280 -2.77 7.34 5.28
N ALA A 281 -2.21 6.82 6.37
CA ALA A 281 -0.79 6.93 6.69
C ALA A 281 -0.26 8.39 6.70
N ASN A 282 -1.16 9.37 6.98
CA ASN A 282 -0.86 10.80 7.03
C ASN A 282 -0.26 11.17 8.40
N LEU A 283 0.78 10.43 8.80
CA LEU A 283 1.45 10.59 10.09
C LEU A 283 2.05 11.99 10.27
N PRO A 284 2.12 12.52 11.50
CA PRO A 284 2.88 13.72 11.78
C PRO A 284 4.32 13.55 11.28
N PHE A 285 4.83 14.59 10.61
CA PHE A 285 6.19 14.57 10.08
C PHE A 285 7.24 14.83 11.17
N ASN A 286 6.88 15.65 12.14
CA ASN A 286 7.73 16.05 13.25
C ASN A 286 6.90 16.30 14.52
N THR A 287 7.60 16.59 15.63
CA THR A 287 6.96 16.87 16.91
C THR A 287 6.09 18.13 16.86
N GLU A 288 6.46 19.17 16.10
CA GLU A 288 5.67 20.39 15.94
C GLU A 288 4.30 20.10 15.31
N GLU A 289 4.27 19.27 14.26
CA GLU A 289 3.01 18.85 13.63
C GLU A 289 2.18 17.97 14.56
N ALA A 290 2.83 17.12 15.37
CA ALA A 290 2.16 16.30 16.37
C ALA A 290 1.54 17.15 17.51
N GLN A 291 2.18 18.26 17.88
CA GLN A 291 1.70 19.20 18.92
C GLN A 291 0.42 19.98 18.52
N ARG A 292 0.04 19.99 17.24
CA ARG A 292 -1.26 20.55 16.79
C ARG A 292 -2.46 19.78 17.33
N GLY A 293 -2.20 18.72 18.06
CA GLY A 293 -3.20 17.86 18.68
C GLY A 293 -3.80 16.85 17.72
N ILE A 294 -4.10 15.69 18.27
CA ILE A 294 -4.73 14.58 17.57
C ILE A 294 -6.03 14.27 18.29
N VAL A 295 -7.12 14.18 17.55
CA VAL A 295 -8.36 13.60 18.03
C VAL A 295 -8.37 12.11 17.68
N SER A 296 -8.84 11.33 18.65
CA SER A 296 -8.92 9.88 18.55
C SER A 296 -10.31 9.45 19.04
N TYR A 297 -11.02 8.68 18.24
CA TYR A 297 -12.34 8.17 18.61
C TYR A 297 -12.63 6.83 17.98
N ILE A 298 -13.54 6.08 18.57
CA ILE A 298 -13.97 4.77 18.10
C ILE A 298 -15.36 4.89 17.50
N ASP A 299 -15.46 4.61 16.23
CA ASP A 299 -16.73 4.46 15.52
C ASP A 299 -17.17 2.98 15.54
N ALA A 300 -18.46 2.75 15.56
CA ALA A 300 -19.03 1.42 15.58
C ALA A 300 -20.06 1.24 14.47
N ILE A 301 -20.07 0.04 13.87
CA ILE A 301 -21.09 -0.36 12.89
C ILE A 301 -21.77 -1.65 13.38
N ASP A 302 -23.08 -1.67 13.28
CA ASP A 302 -23.94 -2.82 13.44
C ASP A 302 -24.58 -3.10 12.08
N PHE A 303 -24.12 -4.13 11.38
CA PHE A 303 -24.60 -4.49 10.04
C PHE A 303 -25.97 -5.13 10.04
N GLN A 304 -26.39 -5.68 11.17
CA GLN A 304 -27.68 -6.38 11.30
C GLN A 304 -28.76 -5.51 11.95
N CYS A 305 -28.43 -4.30 12.37
CA CYS A 305 -29.31 -3.37 13.06
C CYS A 305 -30.01 -4.01 14.29
N ASN A 306 -29.26 -4.78 15.08
CA ASN A 306 -29.72 -5.52 16.24
C ASN A 306 -29.06 -5.06 17.55
N ASP A 307 -28.41 -3.89 17.54
CA ASP A 307 -27.64 -3.29 18.65
C ASP A 307 -26.37 -4.05 19.06
N ILE A 308 -25.93 -5.01 18.24
CA ILE A 308 -24.65 -5.70 18.41
C ILE A 308 -23.60 -5.02 17.53
N ILE A 309 -22.44 -4.69 18.09
CA ILE A 309 -21.35 -4.09 17.33
C ILE A 309 -20.62 -5.17 16.55
N ASP A 310 -20.80 -5.16 15.22
CA ASP A 310 -20.08 -6.07 14.31
C ASP A 310 -18.70 -5.57 13.93
N LEU A 311 -18.49 -4.23 13.91
CA LEU A 311 -17.24 -3.64 13.48
C LEU A 311 -16.87 -2.44 14.34
N ARG A 312 -15.59 -2.40 14.73
CA ARG A 312 -14.97 -1.29 15.46
C ARG A 312 -13.95 -0.60 14.58
N GLY A 313 -14.09 0.71 14.47
CA GLY A 313 -13.22 1.55 13.68
C GLY A 313 -12.51 2.58 14.54
N TRP A 314 -11.16 2.59 14.49
CA TRP A 314 -10.40 3.62 15.20
C TRP A 314 -9.98 4.71 14.22
N VAL A 315 -10.53 5.90 14.39
CA VAL A 315 -10.21 7.09 13.61
C VAL A 315 -9.28 7.97 14.41
N ARG A 316 -8.19 8.37 13.77
CA ARG A 316 -7.27 9.40 14.26
C ARG A 316 -7.18 10.52 13.23
N ALA A 317 -7.36 11.75 13.66
CA ALA A 317 -7.34 12.93 12.79
C ALA A 317 -6.61 14.09 13.47
N PHE A 318 -6.09 15.02 12.67
CA PHE A 318 -5.53 16.26 13.20
C PHE A 318 -6.67 17.13 13.76
N LYS A 319 -6.50 17.64 15.00
CA LYS A 319 -7.54 18.41 15.69
C LYS A 319 -7.88 19.71 14.96
N GLU A 320 -6.88 20.38 14.39
CA GLU A 320 -7.06 21.67 13.71
C GLU A 320 -7.75 21.55 12.35
N THR A 321 -7.40 20.52 11.57
CA THR A 321 -7.86 20.42 10.17
C THR A 321 -8.96 19.37 9.98
N GLY A 322 -9.12 18.42 10.91
CA GLY A 322 -10.00 17.26 10.76
C GLY A 322 -9.48 16.24 9.74
N GLU A 323 -8.32 16.46 9.13
CA GLU A 323 -7.73 15.51 8.17
C GLU A 323 -7.39 14.20 8.86
N ALA A 324 -7.81 13.09 8.25
CA ALA A 324 -7.51 11.77 8.78
C ALA A 324 -5.99 11.49 8.76
N ILE A 325 -5.50 10.94 9.88
CA ILE A 325 -4.15 10.40 10.01
C ILE A 325 -4.19 8.91 9.70
N TYR A 326 -5.09 8.22 10.39
CA TYR A 326 -5.40 6.81 10.21
C TYR A 326 -6.88 6.54 10.37
N VAL A 327 -7.38 5.66 9.51
CA VAL A 327 -8.69 5.03 9.64
C VAL A 327 -8.45 3.53 9.67
N GLY A 328 -8.56 2.91 10.83
CA GLY A 328 -8.25 1.50 11.05
C GLY A 328 -9.47 0.70 11.48
N ILE A 329 -9.72 -0.42 10.82
CA ILE A 329 -10.76 -1.39 11.17
C ILE A 329 -10.11 -2.48 12.02
N TYR A 330 -10.60 -2.67 13.23
CA TYR A 330 -10.06 -3.65 14.17
C TYR A 330 -10.97 -4.87 14.24
N THR A 331 -10.38 -6.04 14.03
CA THR A 331 -11.05 -7.33 14.17
C THR A 331 -10.16 -8.30 14.93
N THR A 332 -10.77 -9.28 15.58
CA THR A 332 -10.06 -10.39 16.20
C THR A 332 -10.58 -11.70 15.61
N PHE A 333 -9.72 -12.69 15.51
CA PHE A 333 -10.13 -14.03 15.12
C PHE A 333 -9.31 -15.08 15.90
N ARG A 334 -9.86 -16.27 15.98
CA ARG A 334 -9.17 -17.42 16.58
C ARG A 334 -8.99 -18.51 15.54
N HIS A 335 -7.80 -19.11 15.55
CA HIS A 335 -7.51 -20.29 14.77
C HIS A 335 -6.85 -21.32 15.71
N GLU A 336 -7.42 -22.50 15.78
CA GLU A 336 -7.08 -23.47 16.81
C GLU A 336 -7.18 -22.83 18.20
N ASN A 337 -6.13 -22.80 18.99
CA ASN A 337 -6.13 -22.19 20.33
C ASN A 337 -5.43 -20.82 20.37
N VAL A 338 -5.19 -20.20 19.22
CA VAL A 338 -4.45 -18.93 19.11
C VAL A 338 -5.38 -17.81 18.71
N GLY A 339 -5.36 -16.71 19.49
CA GLY A 339 -6.04 -15.47 19.15
C GLY A 339 -5.11 -14.53 18.38
N TYR A 340 -5.70 -13.76 17.44
CA TYR A 340 -5.01 -12.80 16.59
C TYR A 340 -5.79 -11.50 16.53
N VAL A 341 -5.07 -10.42 16.27
CA VAL A 341 -5.65 -9.10 15.98
C VAL A 341 -5.35 -8.74 14.53
N SER A 342 -6.36 -8.36 13.77
CA SER A 342 -6.19 -7.83 12.43
C SER A 342 -6.65 -6.37 12.37
N VAL A 343 -5.79 -5.53 11.83
CA VAL A 343 -6.07 -4.11 11.62
C VAL A 343 -6.09 -3.85 10.12
N GLY A 344 -7.26 -3.55 9.59
CA GLY A 344 -7.43 -3.21 8.18
C GLY A 344 -7.38 -1.72 7.97
N PHE A 345 -6.60 -1.30 7.00
CA PHE A 345 -6.52 0.09 6.53
C PHE A 345 -7.18 0.15 5.15
N PRO A 346 -8.40 0.70 5.04
CA PRO A 346 -9.06 0.85 3.75
C PRO A 346 -8.20 1.65 2.78
N LEU A 347 -8.11 1.18 1.56
CA LEU A 347 -7.46 1.86 0.44
C LEU A 347 -8.45 1.91 -0.74
N PRO A 348 -8.26 2.79 -1.71
CA PRO A 348 -9.06 2.78 -2.94
C PRO A 348 -9.02 1.41 -3.62
N ASP A 349 -10.19 0.77 -3.76
CA ASP A 349 -10.38 -0.57 -4.38
C ASP A 349 -9.56 -1.72 -3.74
N ALA A 350 -9.08 -1.55 -2.50
CA ALA A 350 -8.31 -2.56 -1.78
C ALA A 350 -8.35 -2.32 -0.26
N ASN A 351 -7.80 -3.26 0.51
CA ASN A 351 -7.50 -3.06 1.93
C ASN A 351 -6.07 -3.53 2.22
N PHE A 352 -5.35 -2.77 3.04
CA PHE A 352 -4.07 -3.18 3.60
C PHE A 352 -4.32 -3.66 5.03
N THR A 353 -4.12 -4.94 5.28
CA THR A 353 -4.33 -5.53 6.61
C THR A 353 -3.01 -5.92 7.26
N ALA A 354 -2.83 -5.49 8.51
CA ALA A 354 -1.81 -6.00 9.43
C ALA A 354 -2.44 -7.05 10.35
N THR A 355 -1.97 -8.28 10.29
CA THR A 355 -2.38 -9.34 11.21
C THR A 355 -1.28 -9.64 12.19
N LEU A 356 -1.58 -9.47 13.47
CA LEU A 356 -0.62 -9.46 14.56
C LEU A 356 -0.90 -10.59 15.54
N LEU A 357 0.20 -11.17 16.04
CA LEU A 357 0.14 -12.13 17.12
C LEU A 357 0.41 -11.42 18.46
N PRO A 358 -0.49 -11.59 19.45
CA PRO A 358 -0.28 -11.05 20.78
C PRO A 358 0.68 -11.91 21.61
N TYR A 359 1.46 -11.24 22.47
CA TYR A 359 2.38 -11.88 23.43
C TYR A 359 2.31 -11.19 24.78
N ASN A 360 2.47 -11.95 25.84
CA ASN A 360 2.88 -11.38 27.13
C ASN A 360 4.38 -11.07 27.13
N HIS A 361 4.75 -10.04 27.85
CA HIS A 361 6.12 -9.67 28.12
C HIS A 361 6.27 -9.37 29.62
N ASP A 362 7.52 -9.39 30.11
CA ASP A 362 7.81 -9.22 31.52
C ASP A 362 7.19 -7.94 32.11
N GLY A 363 6.78 -8.00 33.37
CA GLY A 363 6.18 -6.85 34.07
C GLY A 363 4.74 -6.53 33.68
N GLY A 364 4.01 -7.46 33.04
CA GLY A 364 2.62 -7.23 32.60
C GLY A 364 2.52 -6.49 31.26
N ASN A 365 3.65 -6.27 30.59
CA ASN A 365 3.70 -5.63 29.28
C ASN A 365 3.07 -6.50 28.21
N PHE A 366 2.66 -5.90 27.10
CA PHE A 366 1.94 -6.55 26.02
C PHE A 366 2.57 -6.21 24.67
N ILE A 367 2.75 -7.23 23.82
CA ILE A 367 3.36 -7.06 22.50
C ILE A 367 2.42 -7.58 21.43
N LEU A 368 2.24 -6.81 20.37
CA LEU A 368 1.63 -7.24 19.11
C LEU A 368 2.70 -7.20 18.01
N LYS A 369 2.89 -8.30 17.27
CA LYS A 369 3.87 -8.32 16.19
C LYS A 369 3.47 -9.19 15.01
N SER A 370 3.94 -8.80 13.81
CA SER A 370 3.74 -9.54 12.56
C SER A 370 4.93 -10.43 12.19
N ARG A 371 6.12 -10.18 12.77
CA ARG A 371 7.39 -10.82 12.37
C ARG A 371 7.84 -11.92 13.32
N ASN A 372 8.56 -12.93 12.78
CA ASN A 372 9.24 -13.97 13.56
C ASN A 372 8.34 -14.67 14.60
N THR A 373 7.10 -14.92 14.25
CA THR A 373 6.11 -15.43 15.18
C THR A 373 6.08 -16.96 15.26
N GLY A 374 6.56 -17.65 14.22
CA GLY A 374 6.42 -19.10 14.08
C GLY A 374 4.99 -19.57 13.75
N TYR A 375 4.06 -18.62 13.55
CA TYR A 375 2.65 -18.89 13.25
C TYR A 375 2.31 -18.50 11.81
N PRO A 376 1.29 -19.12 11.17
CA PRO A 376 1.04 -18.95 9.72
C PRO A 376 0.44 -17.60 9.33
N TYR A 377 -0.41 -17.00 10.18
CA TYR A 377 -1.22 -15.84 9.81
C TYR A 377 -0.57 -14.47 10.04
N PRO A 378 0.31 -14.25 11.03
CA PRO A 378 0.91 -12.92 11.19
C PRO A 378 1.63 -12.45 9.95
N GLY A 379 1.45 -11.17 9.63
CA GLY A 379 2.01 -10.55 8.44
C GLY A 379 1.14 -9.42 7.91
N HIS A 380 1.56 -8.88 6.77
CA HIS A 380 0.84 -7.82 6.07
C HIS A 380 0.27 -8.35 4.77
N TYR A 381 -0.94 -7.90 4.46
CA TYR A 381 -1.73 -8.40 3.34
C TYR A 381 -2.36 -7.25 2.58
N LEU A 382 -2.35 -7.35 1.27
CA LEU A 382 -3.20 -6.54 0.42
C LEU A 382 -4.38 -7.41 -0.04
N THR A 383 -5.60 -6.92 0.14
CA THR A 383 -6.83 -7.65 -0.21
C THR A 383 -7.69 -6.87 -1.15
N ALA A 384 -8.43 -7.57 -2.01
CA ALA A 384 -9.49 -7.01 -2.82
C ALA A 384 -10.71 -7.92 -2.81
N ARG A 385 -11.90 -7.32 -2.70
CA ARG A 385 -13.19 -8.00 -2.66
C ARG A 385 -13.89 -7.89 -4.03
N GLU A 386 -14.38 -8.98 -4.57
CA GLU A 386 -15.15 -8.99 -5.81
C GLU A 386 -16.22 -10.10 -5.77
N ASN A 387 -17.49 -9.73 -5.92
CA ASN A 387 -18.61 -10.67 -6.01
C ASN A 387 -18.66 -11.69 -4.85
N GLY A 388 -18.43 -11.24 -3.61
CA GLY A 388 -18.45 -12.10 -2.43
C GLY A 388 -17.18 -12.94 -2.23
N ASN A 389 -16.24 -12.92 -3.17
CA ASN A 389 -14.93 -13.54 -3.03
C ASN A 389 -13.90 -12.53 -2.55
N LEU A 390 -12.89 -13.03 -1.84
CA LEU A 390 -11.76 -12.28 -1.38
C LEU A 390 -10.49 -12.85 -2.01
N THR A 391 -9.68 -11.98 -2.59
CA THR A 391 -8.33 -12.33 -3.04
C THR A 391 -7.32 -11.68 -2.09
N VAL A 392 -6.31 -12.42 -1.69
CA VAL A 392 -5.32 -11.98 -0.68
C VAL A 392 -3.91 -12.14 -1.21
N LEU A 393 -3.13 -11.07 -1.11
CA LEU A 393 -1.69 -11.07 -1.42
C LEU A 393 -0.90 -10.76 -0.15
N LYS A 394 -0.08 -11.71 0.32
CA LYS A 394 0.85 -11.49 1.44
C LYS A 394 2.02 -10.62 1.00
N LEU A 395 2.39 -9.63 1.81
CA LEU A 395 3.52 -8.71 1.59
C LEU A 395 4.66 -9.08 2.55
N PRO A 396 5.64 -9.89 2.13
CA PRO A 396 6.62 -10.50 3.04
C PRO A 396 7.72 -9.55 3.51
N THR A 397 7.81 -8.36 2.94
CA THR A 397 8.90 -7.41 3.22
C THR A 397 8.54 -6.32 4.22
N PHE A 398 7.27 -6.22 4.59
CA PHE A 398 6.79 -5.23 5.55
C PHE A 398 6.42 -5.91 6.85
N ASP A 399 6.92 -5.39 7.98
CA ASP A 399 6.67 -5.91 9.32
C ASP A 399 6.43 -4.77 10.31
N GLU A 400 5.73 -5.07 11.40
CA GLU A 400 5.56 -4.16 12.52
C GLU A 400 5.63 -4.90 13.87
N GLU A 401 5.97 -4.12 14.90
CA GLU A 401 5.97 -4.55 16.29
C GLU A 401 5.47 -3.40 17.17
N ILE A 402 4.53 -3.70 18.03
CA ILE A 402 3.88 -2.76 18.96
C ILE A 402 4.14 -3.28 20.37
N VAL A 403 4.93 -2.56 21.16
CA VAL A 403 5.20 -2.86 22.57
C VAL A 403 4.42 -1.89 23.42
N VAL A 404 3.50 -2.39 24.24
CA VAL A 404 2.66 -1.61 25.15
C VAL A 404 3.09 -1.88 26.57
N TYR A 405 3.37 -0.83 27.33
CA TYR A 405 3.91 -0.92 28.69
C TYR A 405 3.45 0.23 29.57
N VAL A 406 3.55 0.04 30.88
CA VAL A 406 3.32 1.08 31.88
C VAL A 406 4.66 1.48 32.48
N GLU A 407 5.01 2.75 32.37
CA GLU A 407 6.22 3.32 32.95
C GLU A 407 5.87 4.55 33.79
N GLU A 408 6.29 4.55 35.05
CA GLU A 408 5.98 5.62 36.03
C GLU A 408 4.48 5.93 36.14
N GLY A 409 3.63 4.89 36.03
CA GLY A 409 2.17 5.02 36.06
C GLY A 409 1.53 5.56 34.77
N GLN A 410 2.32 5.81 33.73
CA GLN A 410 1.87 6.28 32.44
C GLN A 410 1.86 5.16 31.41
N LEU A 411 0.76 5.03 30.67
CA LEU A 411 0.63 4.06 29.57
C LEU A 411 1.38 4.56 28.34
N LYS A 412 2.29 3.76 27.83
CA LYS A 412 3.15 4.08 26.69
C LYS A 412 3.15 2.97 25.64
N THR A 413 3.47 3.33 24.41
CA THR A 413 3.61 2.36 23.31
C THR A 413 4.75 2.75 22.39
N ASP A 414 5.60 1.75 22.08
CA ASP A 414 6.62 1.82 21.02
C ASP A 414 6.12 1.03 19.82
N HIS A 415 5.76 1.72 18.76
CA HIS A 415 5.28 1.09 17.52
C HIS A 415 6.31 1.23 16.42
N SER A 416 7.01 0.15 16.15
CA SER A 416 8.13 0.09 15.21
C SER A 416 7.73 -0.56 13.89
N PHE A 417 8.11 0.07 12.78
CA PHE A 417 7.87 -0.40 11.43
C PHE A 417 9.17 -0.79 10.73
N TYR A 418 9.13 -1.88 9.99
CA TYR A 418 10.28 -2.44 9.30
C TYR A 418 9.97 -2.68 7.81
N LEU A 419 10.94 -2.38 6.95
CA LEU A 419 10.90 -2.72 5.54
C LEU A 419 12.15 -3.56 5.22
N ALA A 420 11.94 -4.77 4.70
CA ALA A 420 13.02 -5.75 4.46
C ALA A 420 13.93 -5.95 5.69
N GLY A 421 13.34 -5.96 6.90
CA GLY A 421 14.05 -6.13 8.17
C GLY A 421 14.69 -4.87 8.74
N LEU A 422 14.72 -3.75 8.00
CA LEU A 422 15.30 -2.48 8.44
C LEU A 422 14.21 -1.61 9.09
N ASN A 423 14.40 -1.23 10.35
CA ASN A 423 13.53 -0.25 11.02
C ASN A 423 13.67 1.11 10.33
N PHE A 424 12.54 1.69 9.89
CA PHE A 424 12.52 2.99 9.24
C PHE A 424 11.73 4.06 10.00
N LEU A 425 10.81 3.63 10.87
CA LEU A 425 9.96 4.50 11.67
C LEU A 425 9.67 3.84 13.01
N THR A 426 9.71 4.60 14.09
CA THR A 426 9.10 4.25 15.37
C THR A 426 8.18 5.39 15.80
N LEU A 427 6.95 5.05 16.19
CA LEU A 427 5.98 5.96 16.77
C LEU A 427 5.93 5.71 18.27
N TYR A 428 6.25 6.72 19.05
CA TYR A 428 6.09 6.69 20.49
C TYR A 428 4.74 7.29 20.84
N TYR A 429 3.92 6.51 21.52
CA TYR A 429 2.63 6.99 22.02
C TYR A 429 2.68 7.14 23.53
N THR A 430 2.01 8.16 24.00
CA THR A 430 1.63 8.32 25.41
C THR A 430 0.11 8.39 25.46
N MET A 431 -0.49 7.55 26.31
CA MET A 431 -1.93 7.49 26.47
C MET A 431 -2.29 7.91 27.91
N GLU A 432 -3.31 8.77 28.01
CA GLU A 432 -3.80 9.30 29.28
C GLU A 432 -5.31 9.13 29.34
N LYS A 433 -5.85 8.82 30.52
CA LYS A 433 -7.31 8.79 30.69
C LYS A 433 -7.87 10.17 30.45
N ALA A 434 -8.94 10.25 29.68
CA ALA A 434 -9.64 11.50 29.43
C ALA A 434 -10.25 12.04 30.73
N GLU A 435 -10.14 13.34 30.97
CA GLU A 435 -10.71 13.98 32.14
C GLU A 435 -12.25 13.77 32.22
N GLY A 436 -12.75 13.29 33.34
CA GLY A 436 -14.20 13.16 33.62
C GLY A 436 -14.82 11.85 33.08
N VAL A 437 -14.03 10.83 32.78
CA VAL A 437 -14.52 9.49 32.46
C VAL A 437 -14.08 8.52 33.55
N ASP A 438 -14.95 8.23 34.47
CA ASP A 438 -14.82 7.17 35.47
C ASP A 438 -15.28 5.81 34.92
#